data_65afb13e114390911691ac9839bdbedd
#
_entry.id   65afb13e114390911691ac9839bdbedd
#
_cell.length_a   1.000
_cell.length_b   1.000
_cell.length_c   1.000
_cell.angle_alpha   90.00
_cell.angle_beta   90.00
_cell.angle_gamma   90.00
#
_symmetry.space_group_name_H-M   'P 1'
#
loop_
_entity.id
_entity.type
_entity.pdbx_description
1 polymer ?
#
loop_
_entity_poly.entity_id
_entity_poly.type
_entity_poly.pdbx_seq_one_letter_code
_entity_poly.pdbx_strand_id
1 'polypeptide(L)'
;QMKLRMTPDEVVSQAVRSVKRATKFTSNIEFSPEDAGRSDIDFLCRIIEAAIDAGATTINIPDTVGYNIPHQFGETMREIIERVPNSDKAIFSAHCHNDLGLAVSNSLSAVLNGARQIECTINGLGERAGNTSLEEVVMAVRTRQDIFGCDTNIDTKNILAASRLVSSITGFVVQPNKAIVGANAFAHEAGIHQDGILKH
;
A
#
# COMPACT_ATOMS: atom_id res chain seq x y z
N GLN A 1 18.86 -7.38 12.52
CA GLN A 1 19.96 -8.01 13.28
C GLN A 1 19.42 -8.96 14.36
N MET A 2 18.50 -8.52 15.21
CA MET A 2 18.02 -9.36 16.32
C MET A 2 17.22 -10.58 15.86
N LYS A 3 16.30 -10.44 14.91
CA LYS A 3 15.42 -11.53 14.43
C LYS A 3 16.20 -12.56 13.61
N LEU A 4 16.97 -12.13 12.65
CA LEU A 4 17.69 -13.03 11.72
C LEU A 4 19.08 -13.44 12.22
N ARG A 5 19.63 -12.76 13.24
CA ARG A 5 21.01 -12.96 13.74
C ARG A 5 22.07 -12.93 12.63
N MET A 6 21.87 -12.05 11.65
CA MET A 6 22.71 -11.88 10.46
C MET A 6 23.28 -10.46 10.42
N THR A 7 24.45 -10.34 9.84
CA THR A 7 25.04 -9.05 9.49
C THR A 7 24.32 -8.43 8.28
N PRO A 8 24.39 -7.10 8.07
CA PRO A 8 23.83 -6.46 6.89
C PRO A 8 24.28 -7.09 5.57
N ASP A 9 25.56 -7.48 5.46
CA ASP A 9 26.10 -8.11 4.24
C ASP A 9 25.50 -9.51 4.00
N GLU A 10 25.31 -10.28 5.06
CA GLU A 10 24.64 -11.58 4.98
C GLU A 10 23.17 -11.43 4.55
N VAL A 11 22.46 -10.41 5.07
CA VAL A 11 21.07 -10.12 4.69
C VAL A 11 20.98 -9.78 3.19
N VAL A 12 21.84 -8.88 2.69
CA VAL A 12 21.88 -8.54 1.26
C VAL A 12 22.21 -9.77 0.41
N SER A 13 23.22 -10.57 0.82
CA SER A 13 23.58 -11.80 0.11
C SER A 13 22.44 -12.81 0.07
N GLN A 14 21.67 -12.92 1.15
CA GLN A 14 20.51 -13.79 1.26
C GLN A 14 19.37 -13.31 0.33
N ALA A 15 19.07 -12.01 0.34
CA ALA A 15 18.07 -11.40 -0.54
C ALA A 15 18.40 -11.67 -2.01
N VAL A 16 19.64 -11.40 -2.44
CA VAL A 16 20.10 -11.66 -3.81
C VAL A 16 19.96 -13.15 -4.19
N ARG A 17 20.35 -14.07 -3.31
CA ARG A 17 20.16 -15.51 -3.59
C ARG A 17 18.70 -15.89 -3.73
N SER A 18 17.83 -15.33 -2.88
CA SER A 18 16.39 -15.63 -2.91
C SER A 18 15.74 -15.11 -4.17
N VAL A 19 16.00 -13.86 -4.55
CA VAL A 19 15.50 -13.27 -5.80
C VAL A 19 16.00 -14.07 -7.01
N LYS A 20 17.32 -14.33 -7.11
CA LYS A 20 17.89 -15.15 -8.20
C LYS A 20 17.32 -16.57 -8.26
N ARG A 21 16.91 -17.13 -7.13
CA ARG A 21 16.23 -18.43 -7.12
C ARG A 21 14.81 -18.29 -7.71
N ALA A 22 14.08 -17.24 -7.33
CA ALA A 22 12.73 -16.98 -7.81
C ALA A 22 12.68 -16.72 -9.32
N THR A 23 13.69 -16.04 -9.91
CA THR A 23 13.77 -15.79 -11.36
C THR A 23 13.82 -17.06 -12.22
N LYS A 24 14.12 -18.22 -11.63
CA LYS A 24 14.08 -19.51 -12.34
C LYS A 24 12.65 -20.00 -12.60
N PHE A 25 11.65 -19.44 -11.93
CA PHE A 25 10.26 -19.89 -12.00
C PHE A 25 9.32 -18.85 -12.61
N THR A 26 9.65 -17.56 -12.49
CA THR A 26 8.85 -16.45 -13.02
C THR A 26 9.73 -15.23 -13.26
N SER A 27 9.31 -14.36 -14.19
CA SER A 27 9.91 -13.05 -14.41
C SER A 27 9.24 -11.94 -13.59
N ASN A 28 8.10 -12.20 -12.97
CA ASN A 28 7.39 -11.23 -12.13
C ASN A 28 7.70 -11.51 -10.66
N ILE A 29 8.64 -10.75 -10.10
CA ILE A 29 9.16 -10.97 -8.74
C ILE A 29 9.05 -9.68 -7.95
N GLU A 30 8.37 -9.78 -6.85
CA GLU A 30 8.33 -8.74 -5.83
C GLU A 30 9.33 -9.03 -4.71
N PHE A 31 10.07 -8.01 -4.33
CA PHE A 31 10.93 -8.02 -3.16
C PHE A 31 10.41 -7.03 -2.12
N SER A 32 10.22 -7.48 -0.89
CA SER A 32 9.72 -6.67 0.22
C SER A 32 10.71 -6.68 1.38
N PRO A 33 11.43 -5.59 1.67
CA PRO A 33 12.28 -5.47 2.86
C PRO A 33 11.40 -5.27 4.10
N GLU A 34 11.19 -6.34 4.88
CA GLU A 34 10.39 -6.28 6.11
C GLU A 34 10.86 -5.13 7.02
N ASP A 35 9.89 -4.40 7.57
CA ASP A 35 10.13 -3.31 8.52
C ASP A 35 10.90 -2.11 7.93
N ALA A 36 10.64 -1.82 6.66
CA ALA A 36 11.28 -0.70 5.96
C ALA A 36 11.08 0.63 6.68
N GLY A 37 9.88 0.88 7.22
CA GLY A 37 9.57 2.13 7.92
C GLY A 37 10.44 2.42 9.15
N ARG A 38 11.15 1.43 9.70
CA ARG A 38 12.08 1.60 10.84
C ARG A 38 13.51 1.22 10.49
N SER A 39 13.79 0.91 9.24
CA SER A 39 15.13 0.55 8.77
C SER A 39 15.94 1.79 8.40
N ASP A 40 17.26 1.65 8.50
CA ASP A 40 18.20 2.67 8.02
C ASP A 40 18.06 2.86 6.50
N ILE A 41 17.98 4.10 6.05
CA ILE A 41 17.70 4.43 4.65
C ILE A 41 18.86 4.03 3.72
N ASP A 42 20.11 4.14 4.18
CA ASP A 42 21.27 3.75 3.37
C ASP A 42 21.29 2.23 3.15
N PHE A 43 20.93 1.49 4.19
CA PHE A 43 20.78 0.04 4.08
C PHE A 43 19.62 -0.36 3.18
N LEU A 44 18.48 0.33 3.26
CA LEU A 44 17.33 0.11 2.37
C LEU A 44 17.72 0.34 0.91
N CYS A 45 18.33 1.46 0.59
CA CYS A 45 18.77 1.73 -0.78
C CYS A 45 19.71 0.64 -1.30
N ARG A 46 20.68 0.22 -0.48
CA ARG A 46 21.64 -0.83 -0.84
C ARG A 46 20.98 -2.19 -1.12
N ILE A 47 20.06 -2.63 -0.27
CA ILE A 47 19.39 -3.93 -0.45
C ILE A 47 18.42 -3.91 -1.62
N ILE A 48 17.73 -2.79 -1.85
CA ILE A 48 16.80 -2.59 -2.97
C ILE A 48 17.57 -2.63 -4.30
N GLU A 49 18.67 -1.89 -4.42
CA GLU A 49 19.54 -1.92 -5.61
C GLU A 49 19.97 -3.35 -5.93
N ALA A 50 20.47 -4.07 -4.92
CA ALA A 50 20.92 -5.46 -5.08
C ALA A 50 19.77 -6.42 -5.45
N ALA A 51 18.56 -6.18 -4.95
CA ALA A 51 17.39 -7.00 -5.28
C ALA A 51 16.94 -6.75 -6.74
N ILE A 52 16.94 -5.50 -7.20
CA ILE A 52 16.61 -5.14 -8.60
C ILE A 52 17.65 -5.77 -9.55
N ASP A 53 18.95 -5.66 -9.25
CA ASP A 53 20.01 -6.29 -10.04
C ASP A 53 19.93 -7.82 -10.05
N ALA A 54 19.37 -8.40 -9.00
CA ALA A 54 19.11 -9.84 -8.95
C ALA A 54 17.89 -10.29 -9.75
N GLY A 55 17.03 -9.36 -10.20
CA GLY A 55 15.87 -9.60 -11.04
C GLY A 55 14.51 -9.32 -10.39
N ALA A 56 14.45 -8.57 -9.28
CA ALA A 56 13.18 -8.07 -8.76
C ALA A 56 12.61 -7.01 -9.71
N THR A 57 11.33 -7.15 -10.05
CA THR A 57 10.59 -6.24 -10.94
C THR A 57 9.64 -5.32 -10.18
N THR A 58 9.37 -5.64 -8.93
CA THR A 58 8.58 -4.83 -8.01
C THR A 58 9.31 -4.74 -6.67
N ILE A 59 9.39 -3.54 -6.12
CA ILE A 59 9.92 -3.27 -4.78
C ILE A 59 8.79 -2.76 -3.91
N ASN A 60 8.41 -3.55 -2.92
CA ASN A 60 7.37 -3.19 -1.99
C ASN A 60 7.97 -2.60 -0.72
N ILE A 61 7.53 -1.41 -0.32
CA ILE A 61 8.00 -0.71 0.88
C ILE A 61 6.93 -0.86 1.97
N PRO A 62 7.17 -1.70 3.01
CA PRO A 62 6.17 -1.93 4.04
C PRO A 62 6.31 -0.97 5.24
N ASP A 63 5.18 -0.42 5.66
CA ASP A 63 4.96 0.09 7.01
C ASP A 63 4.47 -1.06 7.90
N THR A 64 5.40 -1.92 8.28
CA THR A 64 5.11 -3.21 8.95
C THR A 64 4.43 -3.05 10.30
N VAL A 65 4.79 -2.02 11.06
CA VAL A 65 4.19 -1.75 12.38
C VAL A 65 3.04 -0.77 12.35
N GLY A 66 2.78 -0.14 11.20
CA GLY A 66 1.69 0.83 11.04
C GLY A 66 1.90 2.14 11.78
N TYR A 67 3.16 2.57 11.99
CA TYR A 67 3.51 3.74 12.78
C TYR A 67 3.99 4.93 11.96
N ASN A 68 4.15 4.78 10.66
CA ASN A 68 4.51 5.90 9.80
C ASN A 68 3.36 6.89 9.68
N ILE A 69 3.73 8.15 9.51
CA ILE A 69 2.79 9.23 9.16
C ILE A 69 2.91 9.57 7.68
N PRO A 70 1.85 10.09 7.03
CA PRO A 70 1.79 10.19 5.57
C PRO A 70 2.95 10.98 4.95
N HIS A 71 3.30 12.13 5.51
CA HIS A 71 4.39 12.96 4.98
C HIS A 71 5.73 12.20 5.02
N GLN A 72 6.08 11.64 6.18
CA GLN A 72 7.31 10.90 6.36
C GLN A 72 7.39 9.68 5.43
N PHE A 73 6.30 8.90 5.33
CA PHE A 73 6.27 7.71 4.48
C PHE A 73 6.41 8.05 2.99
N GLY A 74 5.74 9.11 2.55
CA GLY A 74 5.88 9.62 1.19
C GLY A 74 7.30 10.10 0.89
N GLU A 75 7.92 10.87 1.80
CA GLU A 75 9.32 11.32 1.65
C GLU A 75 10.29 10.13 1.59
N THR A 76 10.11 9.12 2.44
CA THR A 76 10.92 7.89 2.39
C THR A 76 10.79 7.20 1.04
N MET A 77 9.56 7.08 0.50
CA MET A 77 9.34 6.49 -0.82
C MET A 77 10.09 7.25 -1.92
N ARG A 78 9.95 8.58 -1.93
CA ARG A 78 10.63 9.45 -2.90
C ARG A 78 12.15 9.34 -2.79
N GLU A 79 12.68 9.41 -1.56
CA GLU A 79 14.12 9.34 -1.30
C GLU A 79 14.71 8.00 -1.80
N ILE A 80 14.05 6.88 -1.55
CA ILE A 80 14.47 5.57 -2.06
C ILE A 80 14.52 5.58 -3.58
N ILE A 81 13.46 6.06 -4.25
CA ILE A 81 13.38 6.09 -5.71
C ILE A 81 14.48 6.98 -6.32
N GLU A 82 14.77 8.12 -5.70
CA GLU A 82 15.81 9.06 -6.18
C GLU A 82 17.24 8.53 -5.94
N ARG A 83 17.46 7.78 -4.85
CA ARG A 83 18.81 7.34 -4.44
C ARG A 83 19.22 6.00 -5.02
N VAL A 84 18.26 5.13 -5.35
CA VAL A 84 18.55 3.80 -5.91
C VAL A 84 18.86 3.94 -7.41
N PRO A 85 20.10 3.65 -7.88
CA PRO A 85 20.52 3.98 -9.23
C PRO A 85 19.77 3.26 -10.35
N ASN A 86 19.22 2.08 -10.04
CA ASN A 86 18.48 1.23 -10.98
C ASN A 86 16.97 1.20 -10.67
N SER A 87 16.44 2.21 -9.97
CA SER A 87 15.03 2.31 -9.59
C SER A 87 14.07 2.31 -10.79
N ASP A 88 14.51 2.82 -11.93
CA ASP A 88 13.77 2.83 -13.19
C ASP A 88 13.44 1.45 -13.76
N LYS A 89 14.10 0.40 -13.27
CA LYS A 89 13.87 -0.99 -13.70
C LYS A 89 12.80 -1.73 -12.89
N ALA A 90 12.23 -1.11 -11.85
CA ALA A 90 11.23 -1.73 -10.99
C ALA A 90 10.03 -0.83 -10.73
N ILE A 91 8.89 -1.44 -10.45
CA ILE A 91 7.71 -0.74 -9.94
C ILE A 91 7.85 -0.63 -8.41
N PHE A 92 7.64 0.56 -7.86
CA PHE A 92 7.59 0.74 -6.41
C PHE A 92 6.16 0.58 -5.90
N SER A 93 6.03 -0.23 -4.85
CA SER A 93 4.79 -0.60 -4.19
C SER A 93 4.79 -0.12 -2.74
N ALA A 94 3.62 0.17 -2.19
CA ALA A 94 3.42 0.49 -0.80
C ALA A 94 2.53 -0.56 -0.12
N HIS A 95 2.95 -1.02 1.07
CA HIS A 95 2.17 -1.90 1.94
C HIS A 95 2.06 -1.26 3.32
N CYS A 96 0.86 -0.90 3.75
CA CYS A 96 0.68 -0.18 5.00
C CYS A 96 -0.30 -0.89 5.93
N HIS A 97 0.12 -1.08 7.19
CA HIS A 97 -0.75 -1.49 8.29
C HIS A 97 -1.46 -0.31 8.93
N ASN A 98 -2.58 -0.58 9.58
CA ASN A 98 -3.54 0.45 10.00
C ASN A 98 -3.55 0.72 11.52
N ASP A 99 -2.45 0.44 12.21
CA ASP A 99 -2.39 0.51 13.68
C ASP A 99 -2.68 1.90 14.24
N LEU A 100 -2.30 2.95 13.51
CA LEU A 100 -2.64 4.36 13.83
C LEU A 100 -3.83 4.90 13.02
N GLY A 101 -4.51 4.06 12.22
CA GLY A 101 -5.59 4.51 11.34
C GLY A 101 -5.11 5.28 10.11
N LEU A 102 -3.85 5.15 9.72
CA LEU A 102 -3.22 5.94 8.65
C LEU A 102 -2.85 5.15 7.39
N ALA A 103 -3.19 3.86 7.31
CA ALA A 103 -2.77 3.01 6.20
C ALA A 103 -3.15 3.57 4.82
N VAL A 104 -4.39 4.02 4.65
CA VAL A 104 -4.86 4.64 3.39
C VAL A 104 -4.11 5.92 3.10
N SER A 105 -3.95 6.80 4.09
CA SER A 105 -3.23 8.08 3.93
C SER A 105 -1.76 7.87 3.58
N ASN A 106 -1.10 6.88 4.20
CA ASN A 106 0.29 6.52 3.90
C ASN A 106 0.41 5.99 2.46
N SER A 107 -0.48 5.08 2.06
CA SER A 107 -0.50 4.53 0.69
C SER A 107 -0.73 5.61 -0.37
N LEU A 108 -1.66 6.53 -0.14
CA LEU A 108 -1.92 7.66 -1.05
C LEU A 108 -0.73 8.62 -1.11
N SER A 109 -0.06 8.86 0.03
CA SER A 109 1.17 9.67 0.07
C SER A 109 2.30 9.00 -0.72
N ALA A 110 2.43 7.67 -0.64
CA ALA A 110 3.40 6.93 -1.46
C ALA A 110 3.14 7.08 -2.97
N VAL A 111 1.86 7.06 -3.41
CA VAL A 111 1.50 7.29 -4.82
C VAL A 111 1.92 8.68 -5.29
N LEU A 112 1.69 9.71 -4.48
CA LEU A 112 2.12 11.09 -4.77
C LEU A 112 3.65 11.21 -4.86
N ASN A 113 4.38 10.29 -4.25
CA ASN A 113 5.83 10.27 -4.19
C ASN A 113 6.48 9.16 -5.05
N GLY A 114 5.75 8.62 -6.04
CA GLY A 114 6.32 7.77 -7.08
C GLY A 114 5.92 6.31 -7.03
N ALA A 115 5.24 5.81 -5.99
CA ALA A 115 4.68 4.46 -6.00
C ALA A 115 3.62 4.30 -7.11
N ARG A 116 3.60 3.13 -7.73
CA ARG A 116 2.63 2.79 -8.80
C ARG A 116 1.88 1.49 -8.54
N GLN A 117 2.14 0.87 -7.40
CA GLN A 117 1.40 -0.26 -6.86
C GLN A 117 1.06 0.00 -5.40
N ILE A 118 -0.12 -0.45 -4.96
CA ILE A 118 -0.52 -0.47 -3.55
C ILE A 118 -1.00 -1.87 -3.22
N GLU A 119 -0.44 -2.46 -2.18
CA GLU A 119 -1.01 -3.64 -1.55
C GLU A 119 -2.12 -3.22 -0.60
N CYS A 120 -3.31 -3.72 -0.85
CA CYS A 120 -4.49 -3.36 -0.09
C CYS A 120 -5.46 -4.53 -0.02
N THR A 121 -6.42 -4.45 0.89
CA THR A 121 -7.42 -5.49 1.09
C THR A 121 -8.83 -4.93 1.07
N ILE A 122 -9.79 -5.73 0.64
CA ILE A 122 -11.21 -5.36 0.72
C ILE A 122 -11.58 -5.18 2.20
N ASN A 123 -12.25 -4.08 2.52
CA ASN A 123 -12.64 -3.67 3.87
C ASN A 123 -11.45 -3.38 4.80
N GLY A 124 -10.23 -3.30 4.29
CA GLY A 124 -9.03 -3.10 5.10
C GLY A 124 -8.68 -4.29 6.01
N LEU A 125 -9.14 -5.49 5.68
CA LEU A 125 -8.84 -6.69 6.48
C LEU A 125 -7.33 -6.95 6.51
N GLY A 126 -6.83 -7.42 7.66
CA GLY A 126 -5.42 -7.74 7.83
C GLY A 126 -5.04 -7.96 9.28
N GLU A 127 -3.75 -8.09 9.54
CA GLU A 127 -3.23 -8.24 10.89
C GLU A 127 -3.56 -7.04 11.77
N ARG A 128 -3.77 -7.28 13.05
CA ARG A 128 -4.02 -6.28 14.10
C ARG A 128 -5.19 -5.35 13.76
N ALA A 129 -4.91 -4.08 13.41
CA ALA A 129 -5.94 -3.11 13.02
C ALA A 129 -6.27 -3.13 11.52
N GLY A 130 -5.66 -4.04 10.75
CA GLY A 130 -5.89 -4.23 9.34
C GLY A 130 -4.85 -3.57 8.44
N ASN A 131 -5.12 -3.61 7.15
CA ASN A 131 -4.29 -3.07 6.07
C ASN A 131 -4.98 -1.88 5.40
N THR A 132 -4.33 -1.33 4.39
CA THR A 132 -4.92 -0.34 3.50
C THR A 132 -6.23 -0.85 2.90
N SER A 133 -7.27 -0.06 2.96
CA SER A 133 -8.61 -0.36 2.44
C SER A 133 -8.67 -0.12 0.94
N LEU A 134 -8.91 -1.17 0.15
CA LEU A 134 -8.95 -1.09 -1.32
C LEU A 134 -9.96 -0.05 -1.80
N GLU A 135 -11.19 -0.12 -1.30
CA GLU A 135 -12.28 0.76 -1.68
C GLU A 135 -11.96 2.24 -1.44
N GLU A 136 -11.27 2.55 -0.36
CA GLU A 136 -10.92 3.93 -0.01
C GLU A 136 -9.81 4.46 -0.92
N VAL A 137 -8.77 3.68 -1.19
CA VAL A 137 -7.70 4.06 -2.13
C VAL A 137 -8.24 4.26 -3.54
N VAL A 138 -9.00 3.28 -4.04
CA VAL A 138 -9.56 3.32 -5.40
C VAL A 138 -10.44 4.54 -5.59
N MET A 139 -11.34 4.81 -4.64
CA MET A 139 -12.24 5.95 -4.74
C MET A 139 -11.54 7.29 -4.54
N ALA A 140 -10.50 7.36 -3.70
CA ALA A 140 -9.68 8.56 -3.56
C ALA A 140 -8.98 8.91 -4.88
N VAL A 141 -8.31 7.93 -5.51
CA VAL A 141 -7.61 8.12 -6.79
C VAL A 141 -8.60 8.53 -7.90
N ARG A 142 -9.74 7.83 -8.01
CA ARG A 142 -10.79 8.13 -9.03
C ARG A 142 -11.41 9.51 -8.84
N THR A 143 -11.70 9.90 -7.61
CA THR A 143 -12.35 11.18 -7.31
C THR A 143 -11.41 12.36 -7.44
N ARG A 144 -10.12 12.16 -7.16
CA ARG A 144 -9.12 13.21 -7.14
C ARG A 144 -8.00 12.98 -8.16
N GLN A 145 -8.39 12.62 -9.39
CA GLN A 145 -7.44 12.52 -10.52
C GLN A 145 -6.66 13.81 -10.76
N ASP A 146 -7.26 14.95 -10.44
CA ASP A 146 -6.62 16.26 -10.47
C ASP A 146 -5.36 16.35 -9.58
N ILE A 147 -5.30 15.54 -8.51
CA ILE A 147 -4.16 15.49 -7.58
C ILE A 147 -3.22 14.34 -7.91
N PHE A 148 -3.77 13.15 -8.15
CA PHE A 148 -2.95 11.93 -8.28
C PHE A 148 -2.33 11.77 -9.67
N GLY A 149 -2.95 12.30 -10.72
CA GLY A 149 -2.47 12.19 -12.10
C GLY A 149 -2.37 10.76 -12.61
N CYS A 150 -3.03 9.81 -11.96
CA CYS A 150 -3.09 8.40 -12.34
C CYS A 150 -4.49 7.86 -12.11
N ASP A 151 -4.76 6.66 -12.61
CA ASP A 151 -6.04 5.96 -12.44
C ASP A 151 -5.80 4.47 -12.14
N THR A 152 -6.86 3.74 -11.91
CA THR A 152 -6.88 2.31 -11.66
C THR A 152 -7.90 1.63 -12.58
N ASN A 153 -7.62 0.38 -12.95
CA ASN A 153 -8.54 -0.46 -13.76
C ASN A 153 -9.60 -1.19 -12.92
N ILE A 154 -9.71 -0.89 -11.63
CA ILE A 154 -10.73 -1.51 -10.77
C ILE A 154 -12.13 -1.04 -11.19
N ASP A 155 -13.03 -1.99 -11.44
CA ASP A 155 -14.44 -1.68 -11.67
C ASP A 155 -15.13 -1.30 -10.36
N THR A 156 -15.30 0.00 -10.15
CA THR A 156 -15.85 0.56 -8.93
C THR A 156 -17.30 0.14 -8.66
N LYS A 157 -18.05 -0.28 -9.67
CA LYS A 157 -19.43 -0.77 -9.52
C LYS A 157 -19.51 -2.06 -8.69
N ASN A 158 -18.43 -2.83 -8.63
CA ASN A 158 -18.35 -4.08 -7.89
C ASN A 158 -17.83 -3.94 -6.45
N ILE A 159 -17.37 -2.77 -6.05
CA ILE A 159 -16.75 -2.54 -4.72
C ILE A 159 -17.72 -2.92 -3.59
N LEU A 160 -18.95 -2.42 -3.62
CA LEU A 160 -19.93 -2.71 -2.56
C LEU A 160 -20.30 -4.20 -2.52
N ALA A 161 -20.47 -4.84 -3.67
CA ALA A 161 -20.76 -6.26 -3.76
C ALA A 161 -19.60 -7.11 -3.19
N ALA A 162 -18.37 -6.77 -3.54
CA ALA A 162 -17.16 -7.42 -3.02
C ALA A 162 -17.03 -7.24 -1.50
N SER A 163 -17.27 -6.02 -0.99
CA SER A 163 -17.26 -5.72 0.45
C SER A 163 -18.26 -6.59 1.22
N ARG A 164 -19.49 -6.70 0.73
CA ARG A 164 -20.55 -7.53 1.34
C ARG A 164 -20.21 -9.00 1.30
N LEU A 165 -19.67 -9.49 0.18
CA LEU A 165 -19.26 -10.89 0.03
C LEU A 165 -18.15 -11.24 1.03
N VAL A 166 -17.11 -10.41 1.14
CA VAL A 166 -16.02 -10.61 2.09
C VAL A 166 -16.53 -10.62 3.52
N SER A 167 -17.41 -9.67 3.89
CA SER A 167 -18.04 -9.65 5.23
C SER A 167 -18.85 -10.91 5.51
N SER A 168 -19.60 -11.41 4.53
CA SER A 168 -20.39 -12.63 4.66
C SER A 168 -19.54 -13.88 4.87
N ILE A 169 -18.41 -13.98 4.14
CA ILE A 169 -17.52 -15.16 4.20
C ILE A 169 -16.69 -15.14 5.49
N THR A 170 -16.17 -13.99 5.87
CA THR A 170 -15.22 -13.87 6.99
C THR A 170 -15.91 -13.66 8.35
N GLY A 171 -17.16 -13.22 8.36
CA GLY A 171 -17.86 -12.80 9.57
C GLY A 171 -17.43 -11.42 10.11
N PHE A 172 -16.46 -10.76 9.50
CA PHE A 172 -16.05 -9.39 9.87
C PHE A 172 -17.03 -8.38 9.28
N VAL A 173 -17.87 -7.81 10.13
CA VAL A 173 -18.88 -6.83 9.72
C VAL A 173 -18.24 -5.46 9.54
N VAL A 174 -18.57 -4.80 8.43
CA VAL A 174 -18.15 -3.41 8.17
C VAL A 174 -18.90 -2.47 9.11
N GLN A 175 -18.19 -1.51 9.70
CA GLN A 175 -18.80 -0.47 10.53
C GLN A 175 -19.79 0.36 9.69
N PRO A 176 -20.97 0.74 10.26
CA PRO A 176 -21.97 1.52 9.51
C PRO A 176 -21.43 2.83 8.91
N ASN A 177 -20.49 3.48 9.58
CA ASN A 177 -19.88 4.73 9.17
C ASN A 177 -18.56 4.57 8.39
N LYS A 178 -18.21 3.31 7.99
CA LYS A 178 -17.00 3.11 7.17
C LYS A 178 -17.13 3.85 5.84
N ALA A 179 -16.07 4.53 5.47
CA ALA A 179 -16.01 5.23 4.18
C ALA A 179 -16.34 4.27 3.01
N ILE A 180 -16.98 4.77 2.00
CA ILE A 180 -17.34 4.13 0.71
C ILE A 180 -18.36 2.98 0.84
N VAL A 181 -18.18 2.03 1.76
CA VAL A 181 -18.96 0.78 1.82
C VAL A 181 -19.85 0.64 3.06
N GLY A 182 -19.74 1.53 4.02
CA GLY A 182 -20.60 1.54 5.21
C GLY A 182 -22.06 1.87 4.87
N ALA A 183 -22.98 1.35 5.65
CA ALA A 183 -24.43 1.56 5.42
C ALA A 183 -24.82 3.05 5.44
N ASN A 184 -24.10 3.87 6.22
CA ASN A 184 -24.36 5.30 6.34
C ASN A 184 -23.54 6.15 5.34
N ALA A 185 -22.75 5.55 4.45
CA ALA A 185 -21.87 6.30 3.56
C ALA A 185 -22.62 7.29 2.66
N PHE A 186 -23.89 7.04 2.37
CA PHE A 186 -24.76 7.88 1.55
C PHE A 186 -26.01 8.40 2.32
N ALA A 187 -26.04 8.25 3.64
CA ALA A 187 -27.15 8.73 4.46
C ALA A 187 -26.96 10.22 4.80
N HIS A 188 -28.01 10.99 4.67
CA HIS A 188 -28.03 12.41 5.01
C HIS A 188 -29.14 12.70 6.00
N GLU A 189 -28.81 13.39 7.09
CA GLU A 189 -29.74 13.72 8.15
C GLU A 189 -30.06 15.24 8.20
N ALA A 190 -29.07 16.08 7.88
CA ALA A 190 -29.26 17.52 7.84
C ALA A 190 -30.12 17.95 6.64
N GLY A 191 -31.15 18.79 6.89
CA GLY A 191 -32.08 19.23 5.84
C GLY A 191 -31.43 19.93 4.65
N ILE A 192 -30.35 20.70 4.88
CA ILE A 192 -29.59 21.34 3.80
C ILE A 192 -28.89 20.30 2.88
N HIS A 193 -28.46 19.17 3.39
CA HIS A 193 -27.87 18.08 2.59
C HIS A 193 -28.94 17.34 1.81
N GLN A 194 -30.11 17.08 2.42
CA GLN A 194 -31.25 16.44 1.76
C GLN A 194 -31.79 17.30 0.61
N ASP A 195 -31.93 18.62 0.80
CA ASP A 195 -32.35 19.57 -0.23
C ASP A 195 -31.35 19.60 -1.41
N GLY A 196 -30.04 19.53 -1.14
CA GLY A 196 -29.00 19.46 -2.18
C GLY A 196 -29.12 18.22 -3.06
N ILE A 197 -29.40 17.05 -2.48
CA ILE A 197 -29.55 15.78 -3.22
C ILE A 197 -30.84 15.78 -4.07
N LEU A 198 -31.94 16.37 -3.55
CA LEU A 198 -33.20 16.43 -4.29
C LEU A 198 -33.16 17.38 -5.48
N LYS A 199 -32.19 18.28 -5.56
CA LYS A 199 -32.03 19.28 -6.64
C LYS A 199 -31.01 18.85 -7.72
N HIS A 200 -30.34 17.74 -7.55
CA HIS A 200 -29.37 17.16 -8.48
C HIS A 200 -29.72 15.70 -8.79
#